data_55d0c8e6c91daeceba40b0d48e00535a
#
_entry.id   55d0c8e6c91daeceba40b0d48e00535a
#
_cell.length_a   1.000
_cell.length_b   1.000
_cell.length_c   1.000
_cell.angle_alpha   90.00
_cell.angle_beta   90.00
_cell.angle_gamma   90.00
#
_symmetry.space_group_name_H-M   'P 1'
#
loop_
_entity.id
_entity.type
_entity.pdbx_description
1 polymer ?
#
loop_
_entity_poly.entity_id
_entity_poly.type
_entity_poly.pdbx_seq_one_letter_code
_entity_poly.pdbx_strand_id
1 'polypeptide(L)'
;MAGAVAAFGRLDILVTNAGILRDKSLLKMTDEDFDLVINVHLKGTFTCVREAFAYFKENNIAGRIITIGSPTGQRGNFGQTNYAAAKAGIVGMVRTWAQEMKKAGVTVNSVIPVAATAMTKTVPYFQKAVEAEERGEAMPSFFRHDLGFGTADDVAGLIAFLASDAAGGITGQAIGAGGDRLQVWTHPTAASTEYREGGWSYEALKESAGSLFGADALQSFGEDFLPLPEDLQPEPARPEGG
;
A
#
# COMPACT_ATOMS: atom_id res chain seq x y z
N MET A 1 0.59 -14.12 18.94
CA MET A 1 1.91 -13.89 19.60
C MET A 1 2.25 -14.96 20.61
N ALA A 2 1.41 -15.27 21.59
CA ALA A 2 1.71 -16.32 22.60
C ALA A 2 2.15 -17.66 21.97
N GLY A 3 1.53 -18.11 20.87
CA GLY A 3 1.94 -19.33 20.17
C GLY A 3 3.34 -19.25 19.57
N ALA A 4 3.74 -18.11 19.01
CA ALA A 4 5.10 -17.93 18.47
C ALA A 4 6.14 -17.93 19.61
N VAL A 5 5.85 -17.21 20.70
CA VAL A 5 6.74 -17.20 21.88
C VAL A 5 6.84 -18.58 22.50
N ALA A 6 5.74 -19.33 22.60
CA ALA A 6 5.77 -20.69 23.13
C ALA A 6 6.59 -21.66 22.24
N ALA A 7 6.51 -21.49 20.91
CA ALA A 7 7.20 -22.37 19.97
C ALA A 7 8.68 -22.02 19.77
N PHE A 8 9.04 -20.73 19.78
CA PHE A 8 10.38 -20.24 19.41
C PHE A 8 11.11 -19.49 20.54
N GLY A 9 10.50 -19.36 21.72
CA GLY A 9 11.06 -18.68 22.88
C GLY A 9 10.96 -17.16 22.87
N ARG A 10 10.81 -16.54 21.70
CA ARG A 10 10.70 -15.08 21.54
C ARG A 10 9.99 -14.67 20.25
N LEU A 11 9.60 -13.42 20.18
CA LEU A 11 9.10 -12.74 18.98
C LEU A 11 10.00 -11.53 18.70
N ASP A 12 10.52 -11.39 17.49
CA ASP A 12 11.39 -10.28 17.08
C ASP A 12 10.80 -9.49 15.91
N ILE A 13 10.03 -10.15 15.05
CA ILE A 13 9.52 -9.62 13.81
C ILE A 13 8.01 -9.86 13.73
N LEU A 14 7.25 -8.81 13.38
CA LEU A 14 5.84 -8.91 13.04
C LEU A 14 5.61 -8.46 11.60
N VAL A 15 4.97 -9.32 10.79
CA VAL A 15 4.47 -8.96 9.47
C VAL A 15 2.94 -9.05 9.48
N THR A 16 2.24 -7.94 9.20
CA THR A 16 0.77 -7.92 9.11
C THR A 16 0.34 -7.98 7.65
N ASN A 17 0.16 -9.21 7.12
CA ASN A 17 -0.15 -9.45 5.72
C ASN A 17 -1.62 -9.82 5.44
N ALA A 18 -2.38 -10.26 6.45
CA ALA A 18 -3.76 -10.69 6.26
C ALA A 18 -4.63 -9.61 5.60
N GLY A 19 -5.42 -10.02 4.61
CA GLY A 19 -6.24 -9.07 3.86
C GLY A 19 -7.32 -9.73 3.01
N ILE A 20 -8.32 -8.94 2.66
CA ILE A 20 -9.45 -9.32 1.81
C ILE A 20 -9.83 -8.17 0.88
N LEU A 21 -10.59 -8.47 -0.16
CA LEU A 21 -11.22 -7.47 -1.03
C LEU A 21 -12.75 -7.60 -0.97
N ARG A 22 -13.43 -6.45 -1.05
CA ARG A 22 -14.87 -6.31 -1.24
C ARG A 22 -15.11 -5.08 -2.12
N ASP A 23 -14.65 -5.20 -3.38
CA ASP A 23 -14.63 -4.10 -4.34
C ASP A 23 -16.03 -3.87 -4.90
N LYS A 24 -16.53 -2.66 -4.73
CA LYS A 24 -17.80 -2.18 -5.27
C LYS A 24 -17.74 -0.68 -5.48
N SER A 25 -18.42 -0.18 -6.53
CA SER A 25 -18.57 1.27 -6.67
C SER A 25 -19.26 1.87 -5.43
N LEU A 26 -18.99 3.14 -5.14
CA LEU A 26 -19.49 3.82 -3.94
C LEU A 26 -20.99 3.59 -3.67
N LEU A 27 -21.83 3.68 -4.71
CA LEU A 27 -23.27 3.51 -4.58
C LEU A 27 -23.73 2.05 -4.35
N LYS A 28 -22.85 1.07 -4.61
CA LYS A 28 -23.16 -0.36 -4.44
C LYS A 28 -22.46 -0.98 -3.24
N MET A 29 -21.53 -0.26 -2.62
CA MET A 29 -20.82 -0.73 -1.41
C MET A 29 -21.77 -0.70 -0.22
N THR A 30 -21.91 -1.81 0.48
CA THR A 30 -22.70 -1.88 1.71
C THR A 30 -21.84 -1.55 2.93
N ASP A 31 -22.48 -1.23 4.06
CA ASP A 31 -21.78 -0.99 5.32
C ASP A 31 -21.01 -2.25 5.76
N GLU A 32 -21.57 -3.44 5.52
CA GLU A 32 -20.91 -4.71 5.83
C GLU A 32 -19.65 -4.93 5.00
N ASP A 33 -19.67 -4.58 3.69
CA ASP A 33 -18.49 -4.65 2.83
C ASP A 33 -17.40 -3.69 3.31
N PHE A 34 -17.81 -2.48 3.73
CA PHE A 34 -16.91 -1.46 4.25
C PHE A 34 -16.30 -1.92 5.58
N ASP A 35 -17.12 -2.26 6.55
CA ASP A 35 -16.70 -2.62 7.90
C ASP A 35 -15.81 -3.86 7.90
N LEU A 36 -16.12 -4.85 7.10
CA LEU A 36 -15.33 -6.08 7.01
C LEU A 36 -13.89 -5.78 6.54
N VAL A 37 -13.72 -4.96 5.50
CA VAL A 37 -12.41 -4.59 4.98
C VAL A 37 -11.64 -3.74 6.00
N ILE A 38 -12.29 -2.75 6.63
CA ILE A 38 -11.69 -1.93 7.69
C ILE A 38 -11.27 -2.80 8.88
N ASN A 39 -12.13 -3.71 9.32
CA ASN A 39 -11.84 -4.58 10.46
C ASN A 39 -10.65 -5.51 10.21
N VAL A 40 -10.58 -6.14 9.03
CA VAL A 40 -9.48 -7.06 8.70
C VAL A 40 -8.16 -6.30 8.51
N HIS A 41 -8.16 -5.29 7.63
CA HIS A 41 -6.91 -4.59 7.28
C HIS A 41 -6.45 -3.60 8.35
N LEU A 42 -7.30 -2.62 8.69
CA LEU A 42 -6.90 -1.50 9.51
C LEU A 42 -6.87 -1.88 11.01
N LYS A 43 -8.00 -2.33 11.52
CA LYS A 43 -8.13 -2.71 12.93
C LYS A 43 -7.30 -3.96 13.26
N GLY A 44 -7.26 -4.95 12.37
CA GLY A 44 -6.43 -6.14 12.52
C GLY A 44 -4.94 -5.79 12.61
N THR A 45 -4.44 -4.95 11.71
CA THR A 45 -3.07 -4.44 11.77
C THR A 45 -2.80 -3.70 13.08
N PHE A 46 -3.67 -2.75 13.46
CA PHE A 46 -3.55 -2.02 14.72
C PHE A 46 -3.46 -2.96 15.92
N THR A 47 -4.35 -3.93 16.02
CA THR A 47 -4.39 -4.85 17.16
C THR A 47 -3.11 -5.69 17.24
N CYS A 48 -2.65 -6.24 16.12
CA CYS A 48 -1.42 -7.02 16.07
C CYS A 48 -0.18 -6.19 16.43
N VAL A 49 -0.08 -4.99 15.91
CA VAL A 49 1.05 -4.07 16.18
C VAL A 49 1.07 -3.65 17.65
N ARG A 50 -0.08 -3.31 18.24
CA ARG A 50 -0.18 -2.95 19.65
C ARG A 50 0.34 -4.05 20.56
N GLU A 51 -0.09 -5.29 20.33
CA GLU A 51 0.31 -6.44 21.14
C GLU A 51 1.80 -6.79 20.94
N ALA A 52 2.31 -6.68 19.70
CA ALA A 52 3.73 -6.91 19.44
C ALA A 52 4.60 -5.84 20.10
N PHE A 53 4.20 -4.59 20.02
CA PHE A 53 4.94 -3.49 20.64
C PHE A 53 4.95 -3.59 22.17
N ALA A 54 3.83 -3.97 22.79
CA ALA A 54 3.77 -4.24 24.22
C ALA A 54 4.80 -5.32 24.60
N TYR A 55 4.80 -6.45 23.88
CA TYR A 55 5.76 -7.54 24.10
C TYR A 55 7.22 -7.10 23.91
N PHE A 56 7.53 -6.35 22.84
CA PHE A 56 8.88 -5.85 22.58
C PHE A 56 9.37 -4.93 23.71
N LYS A 57 8.50 -4.03 24.17
CA LYS A 57 8.82 -3.10 25.25
C LYS A 57 9.08 -3.81 26.58
N GLU A 58 8.22 -4.76 26.95
CA GLU A 58 8.34 -5.55 28.18
C GLU A 58 9.62 -6.40 28.20
N ASN A 59 10.05 -6.90 27.06
CA ASN A 59 11.21 -7.78 26.93
C ASN A 59 12.49 -7.06 26.44
N ASN A 60 12.48 -5.73 26.31
CA ASN A 60 13.60 -4.92 25.81
C ASN A 60 14.10 -5.37 24.43
N ILE A 61 13.19 -5.69 23.51
CA ILE A 61 13.49 -6.15 22.15
C ILE A 61 13.38 -4.98 21.18
N ALA A 62 14.46 -4.69 20.46
CA ALA A 62 14.47 -3.76 19.32
C ALA A 62 13.86 -4.45 18.09
N GLY A 63 12.54 -4.68 18.14
CA GLY A 63 11.80 -5.47 17.16
C GLY A 63 11.63 -4.80 15.79
N ARG A 64 11.11 -5.57 14.83
CA ARG A 64 10.81 -5.12 13.46
C ARG A 64 9.33 -5.33 13.19
N ILE A 65 8.65 -4.28 12.74
CA ILE A 65 7.23 -4.34 12.34
C ILE A 65 7.13 -3.96 10.86
N ILE A 66 6.52 -4.84 10.08
CA ILE A 66 6.31 -4.65 8.65
C ILE A 66 4.83 -4.78 8.37
N THR A 67 4.22 -3.71 7.89
CA THR A 67 2.81 -3.70 7.47
C THR A 67 2.72 -3.77 5.96
N ILE A 68 1.59 -4.26 5.44
CA ILE A 68 1.36 -4.31 4.00
C ILE A 68 0.36 -3.22 3.60
N GLY A 69 0.88 -2.22 2.90
CA GLY A 69 0.13 -1.14 2.28
C GLY A 69 -0.41 -1.51 0.89
N SER A 70 -0.67 -0.50 0.06
CA SER A 70 -1.08 -0.65 -1.35
C SER A 70 -0.91 0.68 -2.09
N PRO A 71 -0.61 0.69 -3.40
CA PRO A 71 -0.72 1.89 -4.24
C PRO A 71 -2.09 2.54 -4.14
N THR A 72 -3.16 1.75 -4.07
CA THR A 72 -4.54 2.22 -3.86
C THR A 72 -4.68 3.10 -2.61
N GLY A 73 -3.96 2.78 -1.53
CA GLY A 73 -3.95 3.63 -0.32
C GLY A 73 -3.19 4.94 -0.49
N GLN A 74 -2.38 5.09 -1.53
CA GLN A 74 -1.62 6.31 -1.83
C GLN A 74 -2.38 7.22 -2.81
N ARG A 75 -3.06 6.64 -3.81
CA ARG A 75 -3.65 7.37 -4.93
C ARG A 75 -5.16 7.21 -5.08
N GLY A 76 -5.76 6.22 -4.41
CA GLY A 76 -7.15 5.81 -4.66
C GLY A 76 -7.25 4.88 -5.86
N ASN A 77 -8.35 4.13 -5.92
CA ASN A 77 -8.73 3.32 -7.08
C ASN A 77 -10.25 3.20 -7.14
N PHE A 78 -10.81 3.18 -8.36
CA PHE A 78 -12.26 3.05 -8.54
C PHE A 78 -12.79 1.75 -7.92
N GLY A 79 -13.88 1.84 -7.19
CA GLY A 79 -14.53 0.69 -6.57
C GLY A 79 -13.88 0.20 -5.26
N GLN A 80 -12.85 0.85 -4.77
CA GLN A 80 -12.07 0.42 -3.59
C GLN A 80 -12.08 1.43 -2.44
N THR A 81 -13.20 2.10 -2.18
CA THR A 81 -13.31 3.10 -1.10
C THR A 81 -12.89 2.54 0.26
N ASN A 82 -13.39 1.36 0.64
CA ASN A 82 -13.05 0.66 1.88
C ASN A 82 -11.57 0.26 1.93
N TYR A 83 -11.05 -0.31 0.86
CA TYR A 83 -9.67 -0.77 0.77
C TYR A 83 -8.67 0.41 0.74
N ALA A 84 -8.97 1.46 -0.04
CA ALA A 84 -8.18 2.69 -0.07
C ALA A 84 -8.08 3.33 1.32
N ALA A 85 -9.22 3.47 2.02
CA ALA A 85 -9.27 4.00 3.38
C ALA A 85 -8.42 3.18 4.36
N ALA A 86 -8.56 1.83 4.32
CA ALA A 86 -7.79 0.94 5.18
C ALA A 86 -6.28 1.06 4.91
N LYS A 87 -5.86 1.02 3.65
CA LYS A 87 -4.44 1.03 3.26
C LYS A 87 -3.77 2.40 3.47
N ALA A 88 -4.50 3.50 3.25
CA ALA A 88 -4.04 4.85 3.61
C ALA A 88 -3.90 4.99 5.13
N GLY A 89 -4.88 4.49 5.90
CA GLY A 89 -4.86 4.48 7.36
C GLY A 89 -3.67 3.71 7.93
N ILE A 90 -3.30 2.56 7.34
CA ILE A 90 -2.12 1.78 7.74
C ILE A 90 -0.85 2.62 7.61
N VAL A 91 -0.63 3.31 6.49
CA VAL A 91 0.56 4.15 6.30
C VAL A 91 0.54 5.36 7.24
N GLY A 92 -0.65 5.91 7.54
CA GLY A 92 -0.82 6.94 8.57
C GLY A 92 -0.38 6.45 9.96
N MET A 93 -0.82 5.26 10.36
CA MET A 93 -0.42 4.64 11.63
C MET A 93 1.09 4.36 11.67
N VAL A 94 1.70 3.88 10.59
CA VAL A 94 3.14 3.61 10.50
C VAL A 94 3.97 4.86 10.83
N ARG A 95 3.60 6.02 10.28
CA ARG A 95 4.28 7.30 10.57
C ARG A 95 4.16 7.70 12.05
N THR A 96 3.01 7.46 12.66
CA THR A 96 2.77 7.73 14.07
C THR A 96 3.57 6.77 14.95
N TRP A 97 3.48 5.47 14.68
CA TRP A 97 4.16 4.44 15.44
C TRP A 97 5.69 4.55 15.37
N ALA A 98 6.25 4.98 14.25
CA ALA A 98 7.69 5.25 14.14
C ALA A 98 8.17 6.27 15.17
N GLN A 99 7.33 7.26 15.52
CA GLN A 99 7.64 8.24 16.55
C GLN A 99 7.48 7.64 17.95
N GLU A 100 6.39 6.92 18.20
CA GLU A 100 6.09 6.32 19.51
C GLU A 100 7.09 5.21 19.90
N MET A 101 7.56 4.43 18.93
CA MET A 101 8.44 3.28 19.11
C MET A 101 9.92 3.62 19.09
N LYS A 102 10.29 4.84 18.70
CA LYS A 102 11.69 5.28 18.53
C LYS A 102 12.56 5.00 19.75
N LYS A 103 12.08 5.31 20.97
CA LYS A 103 12.85 5.12 22.22
C LYS A 103 13.08 3.65 22.57
N ALA A 104 12.24 2.74 22.05
CA ALA A 104 12.41 1.30 22.24
C ALA A 104 13.29 0.66 21.17
N GLY A 105 13.79 1.41 20.20
CA GLY A 105 14.58 0.89 19.09
C GLY A 105 13.79 0.00 18.10
N VAL A 106 12.45 0.02 18.19
CA VAL A 106 11.59 -0.75 17.28
C VAL A 106 11.39 0.03 16.00
N THR A 107 11.59 -0.63 14.85
CA THR A 107 11.28 -0.04 13.55
C THR A 107 9.92 -0.51 13.04
N VAL A 108 9.21 0.38 12.35
CA VAL A 108 7.92 0.06 11.72
C VAL A 108 7.86 0.69 10.33
N ASN A 109 7.61 -0.13 9.32
CA ASN A 109 7.53 0.31 7.92
C ASN A 109 6.35 -0.35 7.21
N SER A 110 5.91 0.24 6.09
CA SER A 110 4.89 -0.33 5.22
C SER A 110 5.50 -0.72 3.88
N VAL A 111 5.34 -1.98 3.49
CA VAL A 111 5.63 -2.45 2.14
C VAL A 111 4.39 -2.23 1.27
N ILE A 112 4.58 -1.64 0.09
CA ILE A 112 3.55 -1.35 -0.91
C ILE A 112 3.79 -2.30 -2.10
N PRO A 113 3.25 -3.53 -2.08
CA PRO A 113 3.55 -4.53 -3.09
C PRO A 113 2.76 -4.29 -4.38
N VAL A 114 3.38 -4.63 -5.51
CA VAL A 114 2.72 -4.76 -6.80
C VAL A 114 3.13 -6.11 -7.41
N ALA A 115 2.30 -7.14 -7.19
CA ALA A 115 2.66 -8.51 -7.56
C ALA A 115 1.45 -9.34 -8.00
N ALA A 116 1.72 -10.36 -8.81
CA ALA A 116 0.77 -11.39 -9.17
C ALA A 116 0.39 -12.20 -7.92
N THR A 117 -0.85 -12.10 -7.53
CA THR A 117 -1.43 -12.80 -6.38
C THR A 117 -2.85 -13.22 -6.71
N ALA A 118 -3.48 -14.02 -5.87
CA ALA A 118 -4.89 -14.38 -6.03
C ALA A 118 -5.82 -13.15 -6.18
N MET A 119 -5.42 -12.00 -5.61
CA MET A 119 -6.18 -10.73 -5.73
C MET A 119 -6.05 -10.08 -7.11
N THR A 120 -4.89 -10.21 -7.78
CA THR A 120 -4.60 -9.54 -9.04
C THR A 120 -4.91 -10.40 -10.27
N LYS A 121 -5.04 -11.71 -10.11
CA LYS A 121 -5.33 -12.68 -11.19
C LYS A 121 -6.64 -12.41 -11.93
N THR A 122 -7.58 -11.72 -11.32
CA THR A 122 -8.88 -11.38 -11.91
C THR A 122 -8.89 -10.06 -12.68
N VAL A 123 -7.78 -9.33 -12.71
CA VAL A 123 -7.68 -8.03 -13.39
C VAL A 123 -7.24 -8.24 -14.84
N PRO A 124 -8.11 -7.96 -15.85
CA PRO A 124 -7.81 -8.25 -17.27
C PRO A 124 -6.51 -7.59 -17.77
N TYR A 125 -6.20 -6.40 -17.25
CA TYR A 125 -4.99 -5.66 -17.60
C TYR A 125 -3.69 -6.45 -17.32
N PHE A 126 -3.66 -7.31 -16.30
CA PHE A 126 -2.48 -8.11 -15.93
C PHE A 126 -2.53 -9.54 -16.47
N GLN A 127 -3.51 -9.89 -17.29
CA GLN A 127 -3.74 -11.26 -17.73
C GLN A 127 -2.49 -11.93 -18.34
N LYS A 128 -1.81 -11.25 -19.27
CA LYS A 128 -0.60 -11.79 -19.92
C LYS A 128 0.55 -12.02 -18.94
N ALA A 129 0.69 -11.17 -17.94
CA ALA A 129 1.69 -11.33 -16.89
C ALA A 129 1.39 -12.52 -15.99
N VAL A 130 0.11 -12.68 -15.60
CA VAL A 130 -0.36 -13.82 -14.78
C VAL A 130 -0.21 -15.15 -15.53
N GLU A 131 -0.58 -15.19 -16.82
CA GLU A 131 -0.43 -16.38 -17.64
C GLU A 131 1.04 -16.81 -17.81
N ALA A 132 1.96 -15.85 -17.96
CA ALA A 132 3.39 -16.14 -18.01
C ALA A 132 3.89 -16.75 -16.70
N GLU A 133 3.51 -16.16 -15.55
CA GLU A 133 3.84 -16.68 -14.23
C GLU A 133 3.31 -18.11 -14.02
N GLU A 134 2.05 -18.37 -14.39
CA GLU A 134 1.43 -19.69 -14.24
C GLU A 134 2.10 -20.77 -15.11
N ARG A 135 2.67 -20.39 -16.26
CA ARG A 135 3.45 -21.29 -17.11
C ARG A 135 4.90 -21.42 -16.69
N GLY A 136 5.37 -20.70 -15.66
CA GLY A 136 6.77 -20.64 -15.26
C GLY A 136 7.66 -19.95 -16.29
N GLU A 137 7.09 -19.10 -17.13
CA GLU A 137 7.78 -18.28 -18.12
C GLU A 137 8.17 -16.93 -17.55
N ALA A 138 9.16 -16.28 -18.19
CA ALA A 138 9.52 -14.91 -17.83
C ALA A 138 8.35 -13.96 -18.12
N MET A 139 7.96 -13.18 -17.11
CA MET A 139 6.95 -12.14 -17.26
C MET A 139 7.44 -11.08 -18.27
N PRO A 140 6.60 -10.57 -19.19
CA PRO A 140 7.03 -9.53 -20.14
C PRO A 140 7.61 -8.31 -19.44
N SER A 141 8.69 -7.74 -20.01
CA SER A 141 9.45 -6.63 -19.40
C SER A 141 8.60 -5.39 -19.12
N PHE A 142 7.60 -5.10 -19.94
CA PHE A 142 6.65 -4.03 -19.72
C PHE A 142 5.99 -4.11 -18.35
N PHE A 143 5.53 -5.30 -17.95
CA PHE A 143 4.92 -5.47 -16.61
C PHE A 143 5.97 -5.32 -15.52
N ARG A 144 7.14 -5.95 -15.66
CA ARG A 144 8.18 -5.93 -14.63
C ARG A 144 8.81 -4.56 -14.45
N HIS A 145 9.22 -3.92 -15.55
CA HIS A 145 9.97 -2.68 -15.53
C HIS A 145 9.05 -1.45 -15.44
N ASP A 146 8.10 -1.29 -16.41
CA ASP A 146 7.34 -0.05 -16.55
C ASP A 146 6.24 0.04 -15.48
N LEU A 147 5.58 -1.07 -15.16
CA LEU A 147 4.55 -1.12 -14.13
C LEU A 147 5.07 -1.54 -12.75
N GLY A 148 6.26 -2.16 -12.69
CA GLY A 148 6.77 -2.75 -11.46
C GLY A 148 5.87 -3.88 -10.95
N PHE A 149 5.20 -4.60 -11.87
CA PHE A 149 4.38 -5.76 -11.54
C PHE A 149 5.23 -7.01 -11.64
N GLY A 150 5.32 -7.77 -10.56
CA GLY A 150 6.16 -8.96 -10.49
C GLY A 150 5.48 -10.13 -9.79
N THR A 151 6.28 -11.00 -9.22
CA THR A 151 5.84 -12.13 -8.42
C THR A 151 5.89 -11.80 -6.92
N ALA A 152 5.37 -12.70 -6.09
CA ALA A 152 5.51 -12.57 -4.64
C ALA A 152 6.99 -12.57 -4.18
N ASP A 153 7.85 -13.32 -4.90
CA ASP A 153 9.29 -13.40 -4.59
C ASP A 153 10.02 -12.07 -4.81
N ASP A 154 9.59 -11.27 -5.79
CA ASP A 154 10.14 -9.93 -6.03
C ASP A 154 9.89 -8.98 -4.84
N VAL A 155 8.85 -9.23 -4.06
CA VAL A 155 8.50 -8.44 -2.86
C VAL A 155 9.17 -9.01 -1.60
N ALA A 156 9.35 -10.32 -1.53
CA ALA A 156 9.86 -11.03 -0.35
C ALA A 156 11.24 -10.54 0.08
N GLY A 157 12.11 -10.20 -0.88
CA GLY A 157 13.45 -9.64 -0.61
C GLY A 157 13.40 -8.34 0.21
N LEU A 158 12.48 -7.43 -0.09
CA LEU A 158 12.30 -6.20 0.69
C LEU A 158 11.81 -6.49 2.11
N ILE A 159 10.86 -7.42 2.26
CA ILE A 159 10.35 -7.82 3.59
C ILE A 159 11.49 -8.41 4.42
N ALA A 160 12.28 -9.32 3.86
CA ALA A 160 13.43 -9.92 4.54
C ALA A 160 14.48 -8.86 4.93
N PHE A 161 14.78 -7.91 4.03
CA PHE A 161 15.69 -6.80 4.31
C PHE A 161 15.18 -5.93 5.47
N LEU A 162 13.92 -5.50 5.45
CA LEU A 162 13.33 -4.69 6.52
C LEU A 162 13.24 -5.43 7.86
N ALA A 163 13.20 -6.75 7.84
CA ALA A 163 13.24 -7.60 9.03
C ALA A 163 14.66 -7.76 9.62
N SER A 164 15.71 -7.44 8.86
CA SER A 164 17.09 -7.62 9.25
C SER A 164 17.65 -6.44 10.07
N ASP A 165 18.83 -6.66 10.67
CA ASP A 165 19.56 -5.60 11.38
C ASP A 165 20.10 -4.52 10.44
N ALA A 166 20.34 -4.86 9.17
CA ALA A 166 20.78 -3.89 8.15
C ALA A 166 19.75 -2.75 7.94
N ALA A 167 18.48 -2.99 8.22
CA ALA A 167 17.41 -2.00 8.13
C ALA A 167 17.11 -1.27 9.48
N GLY A 168 17.96 -1.42 10.49
CA GLY A 168 17.74 -0.85 11.83
C GLY A 168 17.59 0.68 11.88
N GLY A 169 18.07 1.39 10.84
CA GLY A 169 17.90 2.84 10.67
C GLY A 169 16.66 3.25 9.84
N ILE A 170 15.91 2.29 9.29
CA ILE A 170 14.77 2.56 8.40
C ILE A 170 13.48 2.40 9.20
N THR A 171 12.75 3.51 9.42
CA THR A 171 11.47 3.49 10.14
C THR A 171 10.54 4.58 9.63
N GLY A 172 9.22 4.36 9.74
CA GLY A 172 8.19 5.31 9.33
C GLY A 172 7.98 5.40 7.82
N GLN A 173 8.59 4.50 7.02
CA GLN A 173 8.60 4.58 5.57
C GLN A 173 7.49 3.74 4.93
N ALA A 174 7.06 4.18 3.75
CA ALA A 174 6.25 3.40 2.82
C ALA A 174 7.12 3.08 1.60
N ILE A 175 7.40 1.80 1.36
CA ILE A 175 8.35 1.37 0.33
C ILE A 175 7.66 0.41 -0.62
N GLY A 176 7.60 0.78 -1.89
CA GLY A 176 7.01 -0.03 -2.96
C GLY A 176 8.02 -1.01 -3.54
N ALA A 177 7.59 -2.24 -3.77
CA ALA A 177 8.37 -3.26 -4.45
C ALA A 177 7.48 -4.11 -5.35
N GLY A 178 8.01 -4.47 -6.51
CA GLY A 178 7.38 -5.39 -7.45
C GLY A 178 8.10 -5.37 -8.79
N GLY A 179 8.21 -6.53 -9.43
CA GLY A 179 9.01 -6.68 -10.64
C GLY A 179 10.42 -6.18 -10.45
N ASP A 180 10.86 -5.31 -11.34
CA ASP A 180 12.20 -4.73 -11.31
C ASP A 180 12.26 -3.36 -10.61
N ARG A 181 11.16 -2.95 -9.96
CA ARG A 181 10.99 -1.61 -9.40
C ARG A 181 11.01 -1.60 -7.88
N LEU A 182 11.81 -0.68 -7.32
CA LEU A 182 11.79 -0.28 -5.91
C LEU A 182 11.47 1.21 -5.81
N GLN A 183 10.53 1.60 -4.94
CA GLN A 183 10.09 2.98 -4.77
C GLN A 183 10.02 3.37 -3.30
N VAL A 184 10.44 4.58 -2.97
CA VAL A 184 10.15 5.19 -1.67
C VAL A 184 9.05 6.23 -1.88
N TRP A 185 7.91 6.04 -1.24
CA TRP A 185 6.79 6.99 -1.29
C TRP A 185 7.09 8.18 -0.38
N THR A 186 6.85 9.38 -0.88
CA THR A 186 7.01 10.59 -0.08
C THR A 186 5.99 10.63 1.06
N HIS A 187 6.38 11.25 2.17
CA HIS A 187 5.41 11.62 3.20
C HIS A 187 4.53 12.77 2.67
N PRO A 188 3.25 12.85 3.09
CA PRO A 188 2.42 13.98 2.74
C PRO A 188 3.07 15.30 3.19
N THR A 189 3.24 16.20 2.24
CA THR A 189 3.73 17.57 2.46
C THR A 189 2.81 18.53 1.74
N ALA A 190 2.75 19.79 2.19
CA ALA A 190 2.05 20.82 1.44
C ALA A 190 2.76 21.03 0.10
N ALA A 191 2.04 20.90 -1.01
CA ALA A 191 2.58 21.15 -2.35
C ALA A 191 2.83 22.66 -2.56
N SER A 192 1.94 23.50 -2.01
CA SER A 192 2.09 24.95 -1.97
C SER A 192 1.54 25.49 -0.64
N THR A 193 1.95 26.67 -0.27
CA THR A 193 1.43 27.37 0.91
C THR A 193 1.34 28.86 0.59
N GLU A 194 0.15 29.44 0.72
CA GLU A 194 -0.12 30.84 0.47
C GLU A 194 -0.57 31.52 1.76
N TYR A 195 -0.21 32.78 1.91
CA TYR A 195 -0.51 33.57 3.10
C TYR A 195 -1.34 34.83 2.74
N ARG A 196 -2.36 35.10 3.55
CA ARG A 196 -3.17 36.32 3.45
C ARG A 196 -3.44 36.87 4.83
N GLU A 197 -3.09 38.14 5.03
CA GLU A 197 -3.41 38.88 6.27
C GLU A 197 -4.93 38.94 6.46
N GLY A 198 -5.41 38.66 7.68
CA GLY A 198 -6.85 38.56 7.98
C GLY A 198 -7.53 37.28 7.55
N GLY A 199 -6.81 36.34 6.94
CA GLY A 199 -7.31 35.03 6.53
C GLY A 199 -8.00 35.03 5.16
N TRP A 200 -8.55 33.87 4.81
CA TRP A 200 -9.14 33.58 3.49
C TRP A 200 -10.67 33.61 3.56
N SER A 201 -11.28 34.77 3.23
CA SER A 201 -12.74 34.83 3.05
C SER A 201 -13.18 34.16 1.74
N TYR A 202 -14.47 33.88 1.60
CA TYR A 202 -15.05 33.36 0.36
C TYR A 202 -14.70 34.23 -0.86
N GLU A 203 -14.83 35.55 -0.74
CA GLU A 203 -14.52 36.47 -1.85
C GLU A 203 -13.02 36.48 -2.18
N ALA A 204 -12.17 36.41 -1.17
CA ALA A 204 -10.74 36.32 -1.35
C ALA A 204 -10.32 35.02 -2.08
N LEU A 205 -10.92 33.87 -1.70
CA LEU A 205 -10.69 32.59 -2.38
C LEU A 205 -11.19 32.63 -3.82
N LYS A 206 -12.37 33.21 -4.06
CA LYS A 206 -12.95 33.33 -5.40
C LYS A 206 -12.06 34.18 -6.32
N GLU A 207 -11.56 35.29 -5.85
CA GLU A 207 -10.60 36.15 -6.58
C GLU A 207 -9.30 35.41 -6.94
N SER A 208 -8.78 34.62 -6.00
CA SER A 208 -7.48 33.96 -6.13
C SER A 208 -7.60 32.52 -6.68
N ALA A 209 -8.80 32.04 -6.98
CA ALA A 209 -9.04 30.63 -7.33
C ALA A 209 -8.18 30.14 -8.51
N GLY A 210 -7.98 30.97 -9.54
CA GLY A 210 -7.19 30.60 -10.71
C GLY A 210 -5.71 30.40 -10.42
N SER A 211 -5.13 31.14 -9.45
CA SER A 211 -3.75 30.97 -9.04
C SER A 211 -3.57 29.89 -7.98
N LEU A 212 -4.54 29.76 -7.05
CA LEU A 212 -4.44 28.80 -5.95
C LEU A 212 -4.79 27.37 -6.38
N PHE A 213 -5.77 27.23 -7.27
CA PHE A 213 -6.36 25.93 -7.67
C PHE A 213 -6.32 25.72 -9.19
N GLY A 214 -5.40 26.37 -9.90
CA GLY A 214 -5.16 26.11 -11.33
C GLY A 214 -4.68 24.69 -11.57
N ALA A 215 -4.77 24.23 -12.82
CA ALA A 215 -4.46 22.84 -13.18
C ALA A 215 -3.06 22.38 -12.72
N ASP A 216 -2.08 23.29 -12.72
CA ASP A 216 -0.69 23.00 -12.30
C ASP A 216 -0.52 22.93 -10.77
N ALA A 217 -1.47 23.46 -10.00
CA ALA A 217 -1.43 23.46 -8.54
C ALA A 217 -2.11 22.24 -7.92
N LEU A 218 -3.02 21.60 -8.66
CA LEU A 218 -3.77 20.45 -8.17
C LEU A 218 -2.99 19.15 -8.41
N GLN A 219 -3.08 18.25 -7.43
CA GLN A 219 -2.45 16.94 -7.51
C GLN A 219 -3.35 15.97 -8.30
N SER A 220 -2.75 15.14 -9.16
CA SER A 220 -3.46 14.04 -9.82
C SER A 220 -3.87 12.96 -8.80
N PHE A 221 -4.94 12.26 -9.08
CA PHE A 221 -5.45 11.14 -8.27
C PHE A 221 -5.71 9.91 -9.15
N GLY A 222 -5.82 8.75 -8.51
CA GLY A 222 -5.99 7.47 -9.18
C GLY A 222 -4.66 6.85 -9.64
N GLU A 223 -4.76 5.64 -10.15
CA GLU A 223 -3.64 4.94 -10.79
C GLU A 223 -3.72 5.15 -12.30
N ASP A 224 -2.71 5.78 -12.87
CA ASP A 224 -2.56 5.88 -14.31
C ASP A 224 -1.90 4.58 -14.81
N PHE A 225 -2.71 3.66 -15.33
CA PHE A 225 -2.18 2.52 -16.03
C PHE A 225 -1.65 2.97 -17.40
N LEU A 226 -0.39 2.65 -17.67
CA LEU A 226 0.19 2.86 -18.99
C LEU A 226 -0.61 2.06 -20.04
N PRO A 227 -0.82 2.56 -21.27
CA PRO A 227 -1.48 1.79 -22.31
C PRO A 227 -0.69 0.50 -22.57
N LEU A 228 -1.39 -0.63 -22.63
CA LEU A 228 -0.77 -1.91 -22.96
C LEU A 228 -0.21 -1.87 -24.40
N PRO A 229 1.04 -2.32 -24.60
CA PRO A 229 1.57 -2.61 -25.94
C PRO A 229 0.63 -3.53 -26.73
N GLU A 230 0.61 -3.42 -28.04
CA GLU A 230 -0.33 -4.16 -28.91
C GLU A 230 -0.25 -5.69 -28.70
N ASP A 231 0.97 -6.21 -28.55
CA ASP A 231 1.23 -7.63 -28.34
C ASP A 231 0.81 -8.14 -26.95
N LEU A 232 0.60 -7.22 -26.00
CA LEU A 232 0.16 -7.54 -24.64
C LEU A 232 -1.33 -7.27 -24.38
N GLN A 233 -2.04 -6.77 -25.37
CA GLN A 233 -3.49 -6.57 -25.26
C GLN A 233 -4.21 -7.92 -25.08
N PRO A 234 -5.26 -7.99 -24.25
CA PRO A 234 -6.07 -9.19 -24.13
C PRO A 234 -6.72 -9.50 -25.49
N GLU A 235 -6.84 -10.79 -25.81
CA GLU A 235 -7.57 -11.18 -27.01
C GLU A 235 -9.01 -10.65 -26.96
N PRO A 236 -9.55 -10.11 -28.08
CA PRO A 236 -10.92 -9.67 -28.10
C PRO A 236 -11.83 -10.84 -27.69
N ALA A 237 -12.76 -10.58 -26.76
CA ALA A 237 -13.73 -11.60 -26.34
C ALA A 237 -14.37 -12.21 -27.59
N ARG A 238 -14.25 -13.53 -27.75
CA ARG A 238 -14.97 -14.24 -28.83
C ARG A 238 -16.45 -13.93 -28.65
N PRO A 239 -17.17 -13.52 -29.69
CA PRO A 239 -18.61 -13.34 -29.59
C PRO A 239 -19.19 -14.69 -29.09
N GLU A 240 -19.90 -14.65 -27.96
CA GLU A 240 -20.63 -15.83 -27.49
C GLU A 240 -21.51 -16.28 -28.68
N GLY A 241 -21.27 -17.51 -29.11
CA GLY A 241 -21.94 -18.08 -30.26
C GLY A 241 -23.45 -18.06 -30.04
N GLY A 242 -24.18 -17.47 -30.98
CA GLY A 242 -25.63 -17.43 -31.01
C GLY A 242 -26.28 -18.80 -31.13
#